data_3ce2dda5ca1c87d98bf730e0b6275de2
#
_entry.id   3ce2dda5ca1c87d98bf730e0b6275de2
#
_cell.length_a   1.000
_cell.length_b   1.000
_cell.length_c   1.000
_cell.angle_alpha   90.00
_cell.angle_beta   90.00
_cell.angle_gamma   90.00
#
_symmetry.space_group_name_H-M   'P 1'
#
loop_
_entity.id
_entity.type
_entity.pdbx_description
1 polymer ?
#
loop_
_entity_poly.entity_id
_entity_poly.type
_entity_poly.pdbx_seq_one_letter_code
_entity_poly.pdbx_strand_id
1 'polypeptide(L)'
;MLGLPLRIYLATLLLPTLASAAEPTRHLCFSRSDAIWLANLDGTGARKVVTGVDPAISPDGVRVAYTEPGKGTVRHIAVMELASGNKTVFEKLPSDNAYGPVWSPDCQRLLFRIYIGDHWRLGLTGTDGSAFQFVGEGSPANQDFQSPAWATDGKSIYAQDLTNIYQLDLTGKVLAQWKISDAFSDADLNSNDRIEPTEDGKSLLFDADLDADGPIKAWEGPPPAIFLFDISSGKSRRISPPKVYAWGPCWLNAQEYLFTSTVDGRHFGVYKLSLTGKSPQLVVSNASSVTVSAR
;
A
#
# COMPACT_ATOMS: atom_id res chain seq x y z
N MET A 1 72.86 -28.65 35.69
CA MET A 1 71.78 -27.64 35.47
C MET A 1 71.17 -27.89 34.11
N LEU A 2 70.04 -28.54 34.10
CA LEU A 2 69.30 -28.86 32.87
C LEU A 2 68.18 -27.81 32.65
N GLY A 3 68.33 -27.03 31.57
CA GLY A 3 67.32 -26.06 31.20
C GLY A 3 66.16 -26.73 30.45
N LEU A 4 64.93 -26.55 30.94
CA LEU A 4 63.69 -26.95 30.25
C LEU A 4 63.39 -25.96 29.13
N PRO A 5 62.89 -26.38 27.93
CA PRO A 5 62.46 -25.48 26.89
C PRO A 5 61.05 -25.02 27.17
N LEU A 6 60.85 -23.68 27.11
CA LEU A 6 59.57 -23.01 27.17
C LEU A 6 58.74 -23.27 25.88
N ARG A 7 57.64 -24.03 25.97
CA ARG A 7 56.68 -24.23 24.86
C ARG A 7 55.69 -23.10 24.86
N ILE A 8 55.75 -22.24 23.85
CA ILE A 8 54.72 -21.20 23.58
C ILE A 8 53.58 -21.88 22.83
N TYR A 9 52.40 -21.94 23.45
CA TYR A 9 51.17 -22.34 22.77
C TYR A 9 50.54 -21.09 22.14
N LEU A 10 50.55 -21.05 20.80
CA LEU A 10 49.80 -20.05 20.05
C LEU A 10 48.31 -20.48 20.04
N ALA A 11 47.47 -19.82 20.82
CA ALA A 11 46.03 -19.99 20.75
C ALA A 11 45.47 -19.21 19.56
N THR A 12 45.09 -19.93 18.51
CA THR A 12 44.38 -19.34 17.36
C THR A 12 42.93 -19.00 17.78
N LEU A 13 42.65 -17.73 18.01
CA LEU A 13 41.28 -17.26 18.16
C LEU A 13 40.57 -17.37 16.81
N LEU A 14 39.69 -18.35 16.66
CA LEU A 14 38.70 -18.37 15.60
C LEU A 14 37.59 -17.33 15.96
N LEU A 15 37.66 -16.19 15.29
CA LEU A 15 36.53 -15.25 15.31
C LEU A 15 35.38 -15.88 14.53
N PRO A 16 34.14 -15.92 15.09
CA PRO A 16 33.00 -16.36 14.31
C PRO A 16 32.77 -15.35 13.17
N THR A 17 32.79 -15.80 11.95
CA THR A 17 32.30 -15.04 10.79
C THR A 17 30.83 -14.81 11.02
N LEU A 18 30.45 -13.57 11.35
CA LEU A 18 29.06 -13.13 11.29
C LEU A 18 28.60 -13.32 9.83
N ALA A 19 27.77 -14.34 9.62
CA ALA A 19 27.04 -14.46 8.36
C ALA A 19 26.25 -13.18 8.20
N SER A 20 26.60 -12.38 7.21
CA SER A 20 25.77 -11.23 6.80
C SER A 20 24.39 -11.80 6.46
N ALA A 21 23.38 -11.43 7.23
CA ALA A 21 21.99 -11.70 6.84
C ALA A 21 21.81 -11.07 5.45
N ALA A 22 21.46 -11.88 4.46
CA ALA A 22 21.17 -11.37 3.13
C ALA A 22 20.07 -10.30 3.28
N GLU A 23 20.30 -9.12 2.70
CA GLU A 23 19.28 -8.06 2.65
C GLU A 23 17.97 -8.67 2.14
N PRO A 24 16.84 -8.39 2.78
CA PRO A 24 15.55 -8.93 2.36
C PRO A 24 15.30 -8.55 0.91
N THR A 25 15.05 -9.53 0.07
CA THR A 25 14.77 -9.30 -1.34
C THR A 25 13.43 -8.57 -1.46
N ARG A 26 13.44 -7.35 -1.99
CA ARG A 26 12.23 -6.57 -2.23
C ARG A 26 11.43 -7.16 -3.39
N HIS A 27 10.12 -7.14 -3.25
CA HIS A 27 9.20 -7.68 -4.24
C HIS A 27 8.11 -6.68 -4.61
N LEU A 28 7.66 -6.79 -5.87
CA LEU A 28 6.37 -6.29 -6.30
C LEU A 28 5.29 -7.31 -5.96
N CYS A 29 4.17 -6.85 -5.42
CA CYS A 29 2.95 -7.62 -5.26
C CYS A 29 1.84 -6.92 -6.02
N PHE A 30 1.10 -7.63 -6.88
CA PHE A 30 0.11 -7.03 -7.77
C PHE A 30 -1.03 -8.00 -8.11
N SER A 31 -2.14 -7.43 -8.56
CA SER A 31 -3.26 -8.19 -9.09
C SER A 31 -3.06 -8.49 -10.58
N ARG A 32 -3.41 -9.72 -10.98
CA ARG A 32 -3.56 -10.12 -12.38
C ARG A 32 -4.75 -11.06 -12.49
N SER A 33 -5.81 -10.60 -13.19
CA SER A 33 -7.12 -11.25 -13.18
C SER A 33 -7.67 -11.39 -11.76
N ASP A 34 -8.02 -12.59 -11.33
CA ASP A 34 -8.55 -12.94 -10.01
C ASP A 34 -7.47 -13.39 -9.01
N ALA A 35 -6.22 -13.11 -9.30
CA ALA A 35 -5.10 -13.64 -8.53
C ALA A 35 -4.07 -12.57 -8.16
N ILE A 36 -3.39 -12.85 -7.08
CA ILE A 36 -2.27 -12.09 -6.55
C ILE A 36 -0.96 -12.72 -6.99
N TRP A 37 -0.05 -11.90 -7.44
CA TRP A 37 1.24 -12.29 -7.98
C TRP A 37 2.37 -11.55 -7.28
N LEU A 38 3.53 -12.19 -7.21
CA LEU A 38 4.80 -11.58 -6.81
C LEU A 38 5.76 -11.58 -7.99
N ALA A 39 6.61 -10.56 -8.04
CA ALA A 39 7.72 -10.46 -8.98
C ALA A 39 8.91 -9.73 -8.35
N ASN A 40 10.06 -9.79 -9.01
CA ASN A 40 11.19 -8.89 -8.73
C ASN A 40 10.78 -7.44 -9.04
N LEU A 41 11.54 -6.46 -8.54
CA LEU A 41 11.24 -5.03 -8.75
C LEU A 41 11.26 -4.59 -10.23
N ASP A 42 11.91 -5.33 -11.08
CA ASP A 42 11.94 -5.14 -12.54
C ASP A 42 10.81 -5.88 -13.29
N GLY A 43 9.90 -6.55 -12.55
CA GLY A 43 8.79 -7.32 -13.10
C GLY A 43 9.15 -8.74 -13.54
N THR A 44 10.42 -9.14 -13.49
CA THR A 44 10.83 -10.51 -13.81
C THR A 44 10.45 -11.51 -12.72
N GLY A 45 10.49 -12.81 -13.02
CA GLY A 45 10.23 -13.86 -12.04
C GLY A 45 8.78 -13.88 -11.51
N ALA A 46 7.83 -13.32 -12.25
CA ALA A 46 6.44 -13.23 -11.82
C ALA A 46 5.85 -14.62 -11.55
N ARG A 47 5.29 -14.82 -10.36
CA ARG A 47 4.64 -16.06 -9.93
C ARG A 47 3.30 -15.79 -9.24
N LYS A 48 2.30 -16.63 -9.48
CA LYS A 48 1.03 -16.59 -8.75
C LYS A 48 1.25 -17.01 -7.29
N VAL A 49 0.61 -16.28 -6.37
CA VAL A 49 0.66 -16.57 -4.93
C VAL A 49 -0.66 -17.18 -4.47
N VAL A 50 -1.75 -16.48 -4.70
CA VAL A 50 -3.08 -16.86 -4.22
C VAL A 50 -4.16 -16.25 -5.11
N THR A 51 -5.37 -16.83 -5.08
CA THR A 51 -6.58 -16.20 -5.65
C THR A 51 -7.08 -15.15 -4.67
N GLY A 52 -7.38 -13.95 -5.15
CA GLY A 52 -7.82 -12.80 -4.36
C GLY A 52 -7.55 -11.49 -5.06
N VAL A 53 -7.95 -10.40 -4.42
CA VAL A 53 -7.80 -9.02 -4.92
C VAL A 53 -7.23 -8.12 -3.84
N ASP A 54 -6.95 -6.84 -4.16
CA ASP A 54 -6.42 -5.83 -3.25
C ASP A 54 -5.16 -6.30 -2.49
N PRO A 55 -4.08 -6.69 -3.19
CA PRO A 55 -2.88 -7.18 -2.56
C PRO A 55 -2.15 -6.09 -1.78
N ALA A 56 -1.65 -6.46 -0.60
CA ALA A 56 -0.73 -5.65 0.19
C ALA A 56 0.40 -6.55 0.70
N ILE A 57 1.60 -6.38 0.15
CA ILE A 57 2.78 -7.07 0.70
C ILE A 57 3.21 -6.38 1.99
N SER A 58 3.58 -7.16 3.01
CA SER A 58 4.07 -6.60 4.26
C SER A 58 5.40 -5.85 4.05
N PRO A 59 5.69 -4.80 4.83
CA PRO A 59 6.94 -4.07 4.74
C PRO A 59 8.18 -4.96 4.80
N ASP A 60 8.17 -6.00 5.62
CA ASP A 60 9.25 -7.00 5.74
C ASP A 60 9.32 -8.00 4.58
N GLY A 61 8.35 -7.98 3.66
CA GLY A 61 8.32 -8.83 2.47
C GLY A 61 7.99 -10.30 2.71
N VAL A 62 7.55 -10.70 3.90
CA VAL A 62 7.34 -12.12 4.24
C VAL A 62 5.88 -12.57 4.19
N ARG A 63 4.92 -11.63 4.16
CA ARG A 63 3.48 -11.89 4.13
C ARG A 63 2.78 -11.06 3.06
N VAL A 64 1.64 -11.54 2.62
CA VAL A 64 0.69 -10.78 1.78
C VAL A 64 -0.66 -10.77 2.47
N ALA A 65 -1.17 -9.57 2.76
CA ALA A 65 -2.57 -9.37 3.10
C ALA A 65 -3.35 -9.09 1.82
N TYR A 66 -4.61 -9.51 1.77
CA TYR A 66 -5.43 -9.36 0.59
C TYR A 66 -6.91 -9.48 0.91
N THR A 67 -7.75 -9.10 -0.03
CA THR A 67 -9.19 -9.36 0.00
C THR A 67 -9.47 -10.72 -0.64
N GLU A 68 -10.08 -11.62 0.11
CA GLU A 68 -10.60 -12.88 -0.38
C GLU A 68 -12.08 -12.71 -0.73
N PRO A 69 -12.46 -12.73 -2.01
CA PRO A 69 -13.86 -12.57 -2.41
C PRO A 69 -14.64 -13.84 -2.11
N GLY A 70 -15.82 -13.66 -1.52
CA GLY A 70 -16.81 -14.70 -1.31
C GLY A 70 -17.98 -14.60 -2.30
N LYS A 71 -19.14 -15.11 -1.91
CA LYS A 71 -20.34 -15.06 -2.74
C LYS A 71 -21.08 -13.72 -2.54
N GLY A 72 -21.46 -13.07 -3.62
CA GLY A 72 -22.18 -11.79 -3.57
C GLY A 72 -21.29 -10.65 -3.08
N THR A 73 -21.67 -10.00 -2.01
CA THR A 73 -20.91 -8.89 -1.39
C THR A 73 -19.92 -9.35 -0.31
N VAL A 74 -19.84 -10.64 -0.05
CA VAL A 74 -18.94 -11.21 0.97
C VAL A 74 -17.49 -10.99 0.55
N ARG A 75 -16.71 -10.39 1.42
CA ARG A 75 -15.28 -10.15 1.27
C ARG A 75 -14.61 -10.26 2.63
N HIS A 76 -13.59 -11.08 2.73
CA HIS A 76 -12.82 -11.23 3.96
C HIS A 76 -11.39 -10.72 3.78
N ILE A 77 -10.83 -10.16 4.84
CA ILE A 77 -9.39 -9.94 4.89
C ILE A 77 -8.72 -11.30 5.12
N ALA A 78 -7.67 -11.56 4.39
CA ALA A 78 -6.84 -12.72 4.57
C ALA A 78 -5.36 -12.36 4.58
N VAL A 79 -4.56 -13.14 5.28
CA VAL A 79 -3.10 -13.03 5.31
C VAL A 79 -2.49 -14.37 4.91
N MET A 80 -1.49 -14.33 4.04
CA MET A 80 -0.71 -15.50 3.63
C MET A 80 0.77 -15.31 3.97
N GLU A 81 1.35 -16.30 4.61
CA GLU A 81 2.78 -16.42 4.82
C GLU A 81 3.45 -16.92 3.53
N LEU A 82 4.38 -16.16 2.97
CA LEU A 82 4.96 -16.46 1.66
C LEU A 82 5.87 -17.69 1.64
N ALA A 83 6.53 -17.98 2.76
CA ALA A 83 7.45 -19.12 2.86
C ALA A 83 6.72 -20.46 3.02
N SER A 84 5.67 -20.50 3.84
CA SER A 84 4.92 -21.74 4.14
C SER A 84 3.68 -21.93 3.26
N GLY A 85 3.13 -20.84 2.72
CA GLY A 85 1.82 -20.83 2.05
C GLY A 85 0.63 -20.91 3.03
N ASN A 86 0.87 -20.84 4.34
CA ASN A 86 -0.20 -20.85 5.32
C ASN A 86 -1.05 -19.59 5.19
N LYS A 87 -2.37 -19.80 5.20
CA LYS A 87 -3.37 -18.74 5.06
C LYS A 87 -4.22 -18.62 6.32
N THR A 88 -4.45 -17.38 6.76
CA THR A 88 -5.40 -17.03 7.82
C THR A 88 -6.48 -16.12 7.23
N VAL A 89 -7.75 -16.50 7.35
CA VAL A 89 -8.91 -15.71 6.92
C VAL A 89 -9.59 -15.14 8.16
N PHE A 90 -9.94 -13.84 8.13
CA PHE A 90 -10.52 -13.14 9.29
C PHE A 90 -12.05 -13.26 9.30
N GLU A 91 -12.53 -14.47 9.58
CA GLU A 91 -13.98 -14.80 9.59
C GLU A 91 -14.75 -14.23 10.80
N LYS A 92 -14.04 -13.75 11.84
CA LYS A 92 -14.64 -13.28 13.09
C LYS A 92 -14.78 -11.76 13.17
N LEU A 93 -14.60 -11.05 12.08
CA LEU A 93 -14.87 -9.63 12.03
C LEU A 93 -16.37 -9.35 12.19
N PRO A 94 -16.77 -8.16 12.68
CA PRO A 94 -18.20 -7.83 12.91
C PRO A 94 -19.03 -7.72 11.62
N SER A 95 -18.44 -7.86 10.45
CA SER A 95 -19.09 -7.96 9.15
C SER A 95 -18.32 -8.88 8.23
N ASP A 96 -19.03 -9.52 7.31
CA ASP A 96 -18.48 -10.32 6.24
C ASP A 96 -18.15 -9.52 4.96
N ASN A 97 -18.13 -8.18 5.07
CA ASN A 97 -17.80 -7.29 3.97
C ASN A 97 -16.66 -6.33 4.38
N ALA A 98 -15.43 -6.85 4.34
CA ALA A 98 -14.20 -6.12 4.63
C ALA A 98 -13.19 -6.28 3.48
N TYR A 99 -12.48 -5.19 3.10
CA TYR A 99 -11.55 -5.21 1.96
C TYR A 99 -10.47 -4.13 2.02
N GLY A 100 -9.47 -4.25 1.13
CA GLY A 100 -8.41 -3.28 0.94
C GLY A 100 -7.48 -3.18 2.15
N PRO A 101 -6.82 -4.29 2.59
CA PRO A 101 -5.93 -4.27 3.74
C PRO A 101 -4.67 -3.45 3.47
N VAL A 102 -4.20 -2.73 4.51
CA VAL A 102 -2.96 -1.96 4.51
C VAL A 102 -2.15 -2.30 5.75
N TRP A 103 -0.89 -2.68 5.58
CA TRP A 103 0.01 -3.03 6.67
C TRP A 103 0.47 -1.80 7.44
N SER A 104 0.54 -1.94 8.77
CA SER A 104 1.30 -0.98 9.59
C SER A 104 2.80 -1.07 9.28
N PRO A 105 3.56 0.03 9.45
CA PRO A 105 5.00 0.04 9.18
C PRO A 105 5.80 -1.00 9.98
N ASP A 106 5.33 -1.36 11.16
CA ASP A 106 5.92 -2.38 12.04
C ASP A 106 5.49 -3.82 11.71
N CYS A 107 4.69 -4.03 10.67
CA CYS A 107 4.14 -5.33 10.25
C CYS A 107 3.27 -6.04 11.31
N GLN A 108 2.76 -5.34 12.33
CA GLN A 108 2.02 -5.95 13.43
C GLN A 108 0.51 -5.81 13.30
N ARG A 109 0.03 -4.88 12.48
CA ARG A 109 -1.40 -4.56 12.36
C ARG A 109 -1.82 -4.40 10.91
N LEU A 110 -3.12 -4.59 10.68
CA LEU A 110 -3.79 -4.32 9.42
C LEU A 110 -4.90 -3.29 9.62
N LEU A 111 -4.91 -2.31 8.74
CA LEU A 111 -5.97 -1.32 8.58
C LEU A 111 -6.73 -1.66 7.31
N PHE A 112 -8.06 -1.57 7.31
CA PHE A 112 -8.90 -1.94 6.16
C PHE A 112 -10.27 -1.26 6.24
N ARG A 113 -11.02 -1.32 5.16
CA ARG A 113 -12.42 -0.85 5.12
C ARG A 113 -13.35 -2.01 5.47
N ILE A 114 -14.38 -1.72 6.27
CA ILE A 114 -15.41 -2.69 6.69
C ILE A 114 -16.80 -2.04 6.63
N TYR A 115 -17.77 -2.73 6.04
CA TYR A 115 -19.14 -2.24 5.92
C TYR A 115 -19.97 -2.67 7.12
N ILE A 116 -20.51 -1.71 7.89
CA ILE A 116 -21.28 -1.96 9.09
C ILE A 116 -22.58 -1.15 9.00
N GLY A 117 -23.72 -1.85 9.07
CA GLY A 117 -25.02 -1.22 8.92
C GLY A 117 -25.19 -0.68 7.50
N ASP A 118 -25.06 0.62 7.34
CA ASP A 118 -25.19 1.35 6.08
C ASP A 118 -23.97 2.25 5.76
N HIS A 119 -22.86 2.06 6.51
CA HIS A 119 -21.66 2.90 6.42
C HIS A 119 -20.38 2.10 6.23
N TRP A 120 -19.42 2.71 5.54
CA TRP A 120 -18.04 2.26 5.50
C TRP A 120 -17.27 2.79 6.70
N ARG A 121 -16.59 1.92 7.42
CA ARG A 121 -15.72 2.26 8.55
C ARG A 121 -14.30 1.75 8.33
N LEU A 122 -13.37 2.28 9.10
CA LEU A 122 -12.02 1.74 9.17
C LEU A 122 -11.94 0.74 10.32
N GLY A 123 -11.53 -0.50 9.97
CA GLY A 123 -11.22 -1.56 10.91
C GLY A 123 -9.71 -1.65 11.12
N LEU A 124 -9.29 -1.87 12.36
CA LEU A 124 -7.91 -2.12 12.76
C LEU A 124 -7.84 -3.43 13.53
N THR A 125 -6.85 -4.29 13.20
CA THR A 125 -6.72 -5.60 13.82
C THR A 125 -5.25 -6.04 13.86
N GLY A 126 -4.92 -7.02 14.68
CA GLY A 126 -3.67 -7.79 14.58
C GLY A 126 -3.62 -8.59 13.27
N THR A 127 -2.45 -9.10 12.92
CA THR A 127 -2.21 -9.79 11.64
C THR A 127 -2.80 -11.20 11.58
N ASP A 128 -3.38 -11.66 12.66
CA ASP A 128 -4.14 -12.91 12.80
C ASP A 128 -5.67 -12.68 12.90
N GLY A 129 -6.13 -11.43 12.76
CA GLY A 129 -7.52 -11.03 12.92
C GLY A 129 -7.95 -10.81 14.37
N SER A 130 -7.04 -10.90 15.33
CA SER A 130 -7.31 -10.62 16.75
C SER A 130 -7.32 -9.11 17.07
N ALA A 131 -7.77 -8.76 18.27
CA ALA A 131 -7.77 -7.40 18.80
C ALA A 131 -8.42 -6.38 17.84
N PHE A 132 -9.54 -6.77 17.21
CA PHE A 132 -10.29 -5.88 16.31
C PHE A 132 -10.81 -4.66 17.08
N GLN A 133 -10.69 -3.50 16.46
CA GLN A 133 -11.32 -2.25 16.87
C GLN A 133 -11.70 -1.39 15.65
N PHE A 134 -12.67 -0.50 15.80
CA PHE A 134 -12.89 0.56 14.82
C PHE A 134 -11.93 1.73 15.07
N VAL A 135 -11.44 2.35 14.02
CA VAL A 135 -10.84 3.68 14.10
C VAL A 135 -11.99 4.69 14.10
N GLY A 136 -12.09 5.48 15.20
CA GLY A 136 -13.14 6.50 15.31
C GLY A 136 -14.44 6.04 15.94
N GLU A 137 -14.42 5.07 16.83
CA GLU A 137 -15.52 4.85 17.77
C GLU A 137 -15.70 6.12 18.61
N GLY A 138 -16.67 6.99 18.24
CA GLY A 138 -16.90 8.29 18.87
C GLY A 138 -16.54 9.52 18.01
N SER A 139 -15.91 9.34 16.88
CA SER A 139 -15.87 10.35 15.80
C SER A 139 -17.29 10.57 15.24
N PRO A 140 -17.60 11.70 14.56
CA PRO A 140 -18.96 11.96 14.09
C PRO A 140 -19.54 10.70 13.47
N ALA A 141 -20.62 10.20 14.05
CA ALA A 141 -21.11 8.82 13.97
C ALA A 141 -21.48 8.30 12.57
N ASN A 142 -21.26 9.07 11.50
CA ASN A 142 -21.73 8.80 10.15
C ASN A 142 -20.69 9.17 9.07
N GLN A 143 -19.40 9.07 9.34
CA GLN A 143 -18.40 9.48 8.38
C GLN A 143 -17.85 8.24 7.64
N ASP A 144 -18.15 8.16 6.34
CA ASP A 144 -17.62 7.11 5.44
C ASP A 144 -16.16 7.41 5.09
N PHE A 145 -15.24 6.88 5.88
CA PHE A 145 -13.82 7.00 5.58
C PHE A 145 -13.38 6.04 4.48
N GLN A 146 -12.66 6.59 3.51
CA GLN A 146 -12.10 5.89 2.36
C GLN A 146 -10.58 6.04 2.33
N SER A 147 -9.93 5.25 1.45
CA SER A 147 -8.50 5.38 1.12
C SER A 147 -7.57 5.36 2.35
N PRO A 148 -7.70 4.40 3.27
CA PRO A 148 -6.87 4.38 4.47
C PRO A 148 -5.39 4.15 4.15
N ALA A 149 -4.52 4.90 4.83
CA ALA A 149 -3.08 4.74 4.78
C ALA A 149 -2.44 4.96 6.15
N TRP A 150 -1.38 4.25 6.47
CA TRP A 150 -0.61 4.48 7.68
C TRP A 150 0.32 5.68 7.51
N ALA A 151 0.43 6.53 8.51
CA ALA A 151 1.57 7.43 8.63
C ALA A 151 2.84 6.61 8.90
N THR A 152 3.99 7.12 8.47
CA THR A 152 5.27 6.41 8.56
C THR A 152 5.72 6.12 9.99
N ASP A 153 5.23 6.89 10.97
CA ASP A 153 5.48 6.67 12.40
C ASP A 153 4.67 5.53 13.02
N GLY A 154 3.68 4.97 12.29
CA GLY A 154 2.79 3.91 12.75
C GLY A 154 1.85 4.31 13.90
N LYS A 155 1.74 5.61 14.23
CA LYS A 155 0.91 6.13 15.34
C LYS A 155 -0.33 6.85 14.87
N SER A 156 -0.38 7.24 13.61
CA SER A 156 -1.52 7.89 12.98
C SER A 156 -1.79 7.30 11.60
N ILE A 157 -2.94 7.64 11.04
CA ILE A 157 -3.38 7.21 9.72
C ILE A 157 -3.89 8.41 8.94
N TYR A 158 -3.87 8.28 7.62
CA TYR A 158 -4.56 9.16 6.69
C TYR A 158 -5.81 8.47 6.14
N ALA A 159 -6.85 9.24 5.90
CA ALA A 159 -8.09 8.82 5.26
C ALA A 159 -8.77 10.03 4.61
N GLN A 160 -9.81 9.80 3.81
CA GLN A 160 -10.62 10.86 3.21
C GLN A 160 -12.10 10.50 3.26
N ASP A 161 -13.00 11.48 3.13
CA ASP A 161 -14.46 11.35 3.13
C ASP A 161 -15.14 11.98 1.91
N LEU A 162 -14.41 12.11 0.80
CA LEU A 162 -14.80 12.80 -0.44
C LEU A 162 -14.96 14.33 -0.31
N THR A 163 -14.76 14.87 0.88
CA THR A 163 -14.81 16.32 1.15
C THR A 163 -13.49 16.80 1.74
N ASN A 164 -12.92 15.99 2.62
CA ASN A 164 -11.69 16.30 3.34
C ASN A 164 -10.73 15.14 3.36
N ILE A 165 -9.45 15.47 3.45
CA ILE A 165 -8.36 14.56 3.82
C ILE A 165 -8.13 14.75 5.32
N TYR A 166 -7.96 13.65 6.05
CA TYR A 166 -7.72 13.63 7.48
C TYR A 166 -6.42 12.96 7.83
N GLN A 167 -5.76 13.45 8.87
CA GLN A 167 -4.84 12.68 9.70
C GLN A 167 -5.54 12.39 11.02
N LEU A 168 -5.63 11.12 11.37
CA LEU A 168 -6.32 10.62 12.55
C LEU A 168 -5.34 9.87 13.45
N ASP A 169 -5.48 9.94 14.75
CA ASP A 169 -4.86 8.94 15.63
C ASP A 169 -5.63 7.60 15.55
N LEU A 170 -5.11 6.56 16.18
CA LEU A 170 -5.73 5.23 16.10
C LEU A 170 -7.05 5.11 16.89
N THR A 171 -7.42 6.13 17.68
CA THR A 171 -8.74 6.25 18.32
C THR A 171 -9.73 7.00 17.42
N GLY A 172 -9.28 7.57 16.30
CA GLY A 172 -10.07 8.35 15.36
C GLY A 172 -10.16 9.84 15.68
N LYS A 173 -9.37 10.32 16.66
CA LYS A 173 -9.26 11.75 16.90
C LYS A 173 -8.57 12.43 15.73
N VAL A 174 -9.18 13.51 15.23
CA VAL A 174 -8.61 14.32 14.16
C VAL A 174 -7.38 15.07 14.66
N LEU A 175 -6.23 14.82 14.04
CA LEU A 175 -4.96 15.50 14.28
C LEU A 175 -4.76 16.66 13.30
N ALA A 176 -5.17 16.45 12.03
CA ALA A 176 -5.16 17.47 10.99
C ALA A 176 -6.26 17.18 9.97
N GLN A 177 -6.70 18.22 9.26
CA GLN A 177 -7.74 18.15 8.24
C GLN A 177 -7.47 19.17 7.14
N TRP A 178 -7.69 18.76 5.88
CA TRP A 178 -7.56 19.60 4.69
C TRP A 178 -8.78 19.40 3.79
N LYS A 179 -9.36 20.49 3.29
CA LYS A 179 -10.43 20.39 2.28
C LYS A 179 -9.86 19.95 0.95
N ILE A 180 -10.50 18.99 0.30
CA ILE A 180 -10.11 18.48 -1.02
C ILE A 180 -10.15 19.60 -2.04
N SER A 181 -11.19 20.44 -2.04
CA SER A 181 -11.31 21.60 -2.93
C SER A 181 -10.20 22.64 -2.79
N ASP A 182 -9.57 22.72 -1.62
CA ASP A 182 -8.45 23.63 -1.39
C ASP A 182 -7.10 22.98 -1.75
N ALA A 183 -7.04 21.65 -1.67
CA ALA A 183 -5.86 20.84 -1.98
C ALA A 183 -5.69 20.60 -3.48
N PHE A 184 -6.79 20.37 -4.19
CA PHE A 184 -6.84 20.06 -5.63
C PHE A 184 -7.68 21.11 -6.34
N SER A 185 -7.09 21.87 -7.26
CA SER A 185 -7.80 22.95 -7.98
C SER A 185 -8.76 22.44 -9.06
N ASP A 186 -8.40 21.30 -9.69
CA ASP A 186 -9.07 20.80 -10.91
C ASP A 186 -9.25 19.29 -10.89
N ALA A 187 -9.20 18.65 -9.70
CA ALA A 187 -9.33 17.21 -9.57
C ALA A 187 -10.19 16.85 -8.36
N ASP A 188 -10.93 15.76 -8.48
CA ASP A 188 -11.80 15.22 -7.44
C ASP A 188 -11.27 13.85 -6.95
N LEU A 189 -11.51 13.56 -5.68
CA LEU A 189 -11.23 12.23 -5.11
C LEU A 189 -12.48 11.35 -5.21
N ASN A 190 -12.24 10.06 -5.41
CA ASN A 190 -13.27 9.03 -5.34
C ASN A 190 -12.95 7.98 -4.25
N SER A 191 -13.88 7.06 -4.01
CA SER A 191 -13.73 6.05 -2.93
C SER A 191 -12.66 4.98 -3.21
N ASN A 192 -12.14 4.89 -4.43
CA ASN A 192 -11.12 3.90 -4.82
C ASN A 192 -9.72 4.48 -4.90
N ASP A 193 -9.59 5.79 -4.76
CA ASP A 193 -8.29 6.44 -4.78
C ASP A 193 -7.39 5.93 -3.66
N ARG A 194 -6.10 5.92 -3.90
CA ARG A 194 -5.11 5.44 -2.96
C ARG A 194 -4.30 6.60 -2.39
N ILE A 195 -4.06 6.52 -1.09
CA ILE A 195 -3.14 7.40 -0.37
C ILE A 195 -1.90 6.60 -0.01
N GLU A 196 -0.70 7.17 -0.23
CA GLU A 196 0.55 6.59 0.26
C GLU A 196 1.52 7.68 0.71
N PRO A 197 1.92 7.72 2.01
CA PRO A 197 2.85 8.71 2.49
C PRO A 197 4.25 8.54 1.90
N THR A 198 4.98 9.64 1.74
CA THR A 198 6.42 9.62 1.49
C THR A 198 7.16 9.09 2.71
N GLU A 199 8.34 8.48 2.51
CA GLU A 199 9.17 7.90 3.59
C GLU A 199 9.52 8.93 4.68
N ASP A 200 9.71 10.22 4.30
CA ASP A 200 9.97 11.32 5.25
C ASP A 200 8.69 11.88 5.92
N GLY A 201 7.52 11.36 5.57
CA GLY A 201 6.23 11.75 6.12
C GLY A 201 5.78 13.18 5.80
N LYS A 202 6.40 13.85 4.82
CA LYS A 202 6.09 15.27 4.51
C LYS A 202 5.06 15.42 3.41
N SER A 203 4.85 14.39 2.61
CA SER A 203 3.90 14.43 1.49
C SER A 203 3.11 13.13 1.39
N LEU A 204 1.98 13.21 0.69
CA LEU A 204 1.15 12.06 0.35
C LEU A 204 1.08 11.93 -1.17
N LEU A 205 1.22 10.71 -1.65
CA LEU A 205 0.97 10.34 -3.02
C LEU A 205 -0.51 9.97 -3.15
N PHE A 206 -1.19 10.57 -4.12
CA PHE A 206 -2.61 10.33 -4.40
C PHE A 206 -2.84 10.03 -5.88
N ASP A 207 -3.84 9.22 -6.19
CA ASP A 207 -4.55 9.36 -7.46
C ASP A 207 -5.82 10.19 -7.25
N ALA A 208 -6.21 10.91 -8.29
CA ALA A 208 -7.43 11.71 -8.32
C ALA A 208 -7.93 11.86 -9.75
N ASP A 209 -9.23 12.03 -9.91
CA ASP A 209 -9.88 12.19 -11.20
C ASP A 209 -9.70 13.62 -11.74
N LEU A 210 -9.33 13.72 -13.04
CA LEU A 210 -9.00 15.00 -13.69
C LEU A 210 -9.62 15.11 -15.08
N ASP A 211 -10.68 15.84 -15.24
CA ASP A 211 -11.42 16.00 -16.52
C ASP A 211 -10.60 16.64 -17.65
N ALA A 212 -9.57 17.41 -17.31
CA ALA A 212 -8.77 18.16 -18.29
C ALA A 212 -8.01 17.28 -19.29
N ASP A 213 -7.75 16.01 -18.97
CA ASP A 213 -7.01 15.09 -19.87
C ASP A 213 -7.89 14.55 -21.02
N GLY A 214 -9.20 14.65 -20.89
CA GLY A 214 -10.16 14.13 -21.86
C GLY A 214 -10.21 12.60 -21.94
N PRO A 215 -11.22 12.02 -22.54
CA PRO A 215 -11.43 10.58 -22.56
C PRO A 215 -10.48 9.87 -23.54
N ILE A 216 -10.02 8.67 -23.19
CA ILE A 216 -9.49 7.70 -24.13
C ILE A 216 -10.59 6.71 -24.55
N LYS A 217 -10.44 6.12 -25.73
CA LYS A 217 -11.40 5.13 -26.23
C LYS A 217 -11.51 3.94 -25.27
N ALA A 218 -12.75 3.55 -24.95
CA ALA A 218 -13.09 2.44 -24.06
C ALA A 218 -12.77 2.66 -22.56
N TRP A 219 -12.45 3.87 -22.13
CA TRP A 219 -12.45 4.27 -20.73
C TRP A 219 -13.79 4.93 -20.39
N GLU A 220 -14.42 4.48 -19.32
CA GLU A 220 -15.63 5.07 -18.79
C GLU A 220 -15.33 5.80 -17.48
N GLY A 221 -15.68 7.07 -17.39
CA GLY A 221 -15.41 7.92 -16.24
C GLY A 221 -14.31 8.96 -16.46
N PRO A 222 -14.05 9.80 -15.46
CA PRO A 222 -12.99 10.80 -15.53
C PRO A 222 -11.60 10.14 -15.54
N PRO A 223 -10.61 10.76 -16.21
CA PRO A 223 -9.26 10.23 -16.28
C PRO A 223 -8.50 10.38 -14.97
N PRO A 224 -7.98 9.30 -14.37
CA PRO A 224 -7.18 9.38 -13.16
C PRO A 224 -5.77 9.90 -13.44
N ALA A 225 -5.25 10.69 -12.52
CA ALA A 225 -3.88 11.22 -12.55
C ALA A 225 -3.23 11.12 -11.17
N ILE A 226 -1.89 11.10 -11.12
CA ILE A 226 -1.15 11.02 -9.85
C ILE A 226 -0.72 12.41 -9.40
N PHE A 227 -0.96 12.68 -8.12
CA PHE A 227 -0.64 13.92 -7.44
C PHE A 227 0.29 13.69 -6.25
N LEU A 228 1.08 14.69 -5.93
CA LEU A 228 1.83 14.79 -4.69
C LEU A 228 1.24 15.93 -3.86
N PHE A 229 0.74 15.60 -2.68
CA PHE A 229 0.17 16.53 -1.72
C PHE A 229 1.19 16.86 -0.64
N ASP A 230 1.50 18.11 -0.44
CA ASP A 230 2.39 18.59 0.62
C ASP A 230 1.58 18.86 1.89
N ILE A 231 1.89 18.12 2.96
CA ILE A 231 1.15 18.12 4.23
C ILE A 231 1.24 19.51 4.90
N SER A 232 2.39 20.21 4.76
CA SER A 232 2.63 21.47 5.44
C SER A 232 1.84 22.62 4.83
N SER A 233 1.74 22.66 3.52
CA SER A 233 1.01 23.72 2.78
C SER A 233 -0.46 23.35 2.52
N GLY A 234 -0.84 22.07 2.61
CA GLY A 234 -2.15 21.58 2.25
C GLY A 234 -2.46 21.68 0.74
N LYS A 235 -1.44 21.70 -0.12
CA LYS A 235 -1.58 21.84 -1.57
C LYS A 235 -1.06 20.62 -2.30
N SER A 236 -1.71 20.29 -3.42
CA SER A 236 -1.28 19.24 -4.33
C SER A 236 -0.67 19.81 -5.62
N ARG A 237 0.13 18.97 -6.25
CA ARG A 237 0.58 19.17 -7.62
C ARG A 237 0.53 17.85 -8.38
N ARG A 238 0.08 17.87 -9.62
CA ARG A 238 0.16 16.71 -10.50
C ARG A 238 1.61 16.34 -10.78
N ILE A 239 1.93 15.05 -10.72
CA ILE A 239 3.25 14.48 -11.05
C ILE A 239 3.21 13.49 -12.21
N SER A 240 2.04 12.90 -12.54
CA SER A 240 1.89 12.12 -13.77
C SER A 240 1.82 13.05 -14.99
N PRO A 241 2.39 12.63 -16.15
CA PRO A 241 2.31 13.41 -17.37
C PRO A 241 0.86 13.59 -17.86
N PRO A 242 0.55 14.69 -18.58
CA PRO A 242 -0.74 14.85 -19.22
C PRO A 242 -1.09 13.68 -20.16
N LYS A 243 -2.36 13.30 -20.21
CA LYS A 243 -2.89 12.20 -21.02
C LYS A 243 -2.35 10.80 -20.68
N VAL A 244 -1.75 10.65 -19.50
CA VAL A 244 -1.40 9.35 -18.91
C VAL A 244 -2.45 9.06 -17.86
N TYR A 245 -3.30 8.07 -18.12
CA TYR A 245 -4.25 7.57 -17.13
C TYR A 245 -3.51 6.74 -16.11
N ALA A 246 -3.46 7.21 -14.87
CA ALA A 246 -2.61 6.64 -13.83
C ALA A 246 -3.36 6.61 -12.50
N TRP A 247 -3.45 5.43 -11.88
CA TRP A 247 -4.13 5.24 -10.59
C TRP A 247 -3.41 4.19 -9.73
N GLY A 248 -3.82 4.12 -8.45
CA GLY A 248 -3.28 3.19 -7.47
C GLY A 248 -1.77 3.33 -7.29
N PRO A 249 -1.26 4.56 -6.99
CA PRO A 249 0.17 4.78 -6.90
C PRO A 249 0.79 4.08 -5.70
N CYS A 250 2.10 3.74 -5.81
CA CYS A 250 2.90 3.11 -4.79
C CYS A 250 4.36 3.55 -4.92
N TRP A 251 5.00 3.90 -3.80
CA TRP A 251 6.42 4.25 -3.82
C TRP A 251 7.31 3.06 -4.12
N LEU A 252 8.16 3.18 -5.13
CA LEU A 252 9.25 2.23 -5.37
C LEU A 252 10.50 2.60 -4.55
N ASN A 253 10.79 3.88 -4.46
CA ASN A 253 11.84 4.48 -3.64
C ASN A 253 11.57 5.99 -3.51
N ALA A 254 12.45 6.76 -2.86
CA ALA A 254 12.27 8.19 -2.64
C ALA A 254 12.16 9.05 -3.93
N GLN A 255 12.48 8.52 -5.11
CA GLN A 255 12.50 9.25 -6.39
C GLN A 255 11.58 8.65 -7.45
N GLU A 256 11.12 7.42 -7.27
CA GLU A 256 10.33 6.68 -8.25
C GLU A 256 9.08 6.09 -7.62
N TYR A 257 8.01 6.10 -8.39
CA TYR A 257 6.74 5.48 -8.02
C TYR A 257 6.23 4.55 -9.12
N LEU A 258 5.45 3.58 -8.70
CA LEU A 258 4.69 2.66 -9.54
C LEU A 258 3.23 3.08 -9.56
N PHE A 259 2.52 2.72 -10.61
CA PHE A 259 1.09 2.96 -10.74
C PHE A 259 0.50 2.02 -11.79
N THR A 260 -0.79 1.80 -11.73
CA THR A 260 -1.52 1.15 -12.82
C THR A 260 -1.82 2.16 -13.91
N SER A 261 -1.70 1.76 -15.17
CA SER A 261 -2.01 2.60 -16.32
C SER A 261 -2.58 1.78 -17.47
N THR A 262 -3.22 2.48 -18.41
CA THR A 262 -3.70 1.94 -19.67
C THR A 262 -3.51 2.96 -20.79
N VAL A 263 -3.26 2.48 -21.99
CA VAL A 263 -3.16 3.32 -23.20
C VAL A 263 -4.41 3.26 -24.06
N ASP A 264 -5.29 2.30 -23.84
CA ASP A 264 -6.47 2.04 -24.67
C ASP A 264 -7.76 1.75 -23.89
N GLY A 265 -7.72 1.85 -22.55
CA GLY A 265 -8.84 1.54 -21.67
C GLY A 265 -9.17 0.06 -21.51
N ARG A 266 -8.37 -0.85 -22.10
CA ARG A 266 -8.62 -2.31 -22.08
C ARG A 266 -7.45 -3.12 -21.56
N HIS A 267 -6.23 -2.72 -21.89
CA HIS A 267 -5.01 -3.40 -21.49
C HIS A 267 -4.33 -2.61 -20.39
N PHE A 268 -4.27 -3.19 -19.21
CA PHE A 268 -3.70 -2.57 -18.02
C PHE A 268 -2.28 -3.09 -17.77
N GLY A 269 -1.45 -2.24 -17.17
CA GLY A 269 -0.12 -2.63 -16.76
C GLY A 269 0.34 -1.82 -15.56
N VAL A 270 1.33 -2.34 -14.86
CA VAL A 270 2.09 -1.60 -13.83
C VAL A 270 3.23 -0.88 -14.52
N TYR A 271 3.26 0.41 -14.35
CA TYR A 271 4.28 1.30 -14.91
C TYR A 271 5.09 1.95 -13.80
N LYS A 272 6.30 2.36 -14.13
CA LYS A 272 7.22 3.10 -13.27
C LYS A 272 7.47 4.48 -13.85
N LEU A 273 7.57 5.48 -12.97
CA LEU A 273 7.96 6.84 -13.32
C LEU A 273 8.77 7.49 -12.20
N SER A 274 9.75 8.30 -12.55
CA SER A 274 10.42 9.17 -11.57
C SER A 274 9.62 10.47 -11.34
N LEU A 275 9.82 11.12 -10.20
CA LEU A 275 9.14 12.38 -9.84
C LEU A 275 9.34 13.51 -10.87
N THR A 276 10.41 13.46 -11.65
CA THR A 276 10.73 14.41 -12.73
C THR A 276 10.61 13.82 -14.13
N GLY A 277 10.21 12.54 -14.21
CA GLY A 277 10.08 11.80 -15.46
C GLY A 277 8.87 12.24 -16.28
N LYS A 278 8.96 12.03 -17.60
CA LYS A 278 7.87 12.36 -18.53
C LYS A 278 7.35 11.16 -19.31
N SER A 279 8.06 10.05 -19.25
CA SER A 279 7.75 8.85 -20.02
C SER A 279 7.67 7.63 -19.11
N PRO A 280 6.45 7.12 -18.82
CA PRO A 280 6.27 5.91 -18.05
C PRO A 280 6.93 4.70 -18.68
N GLN A 281 7.54 3.84 -17.88
CA GLN A 281 8.15 2.59 -18.29
C GLN A 281 7.28 1.43 -17.81
N LEU A 282 6.88 0.54 -18.73
CA LEU A 282 6.15 -0.67 -18.39
C LEU A 282 7.05 -1.61 -17.59
N VAL A 283 6.56 -2.06 -16.44
CA VAL A 283 7.23 -3.03 -15.55
C VAL A 283 6.55 -4.40 -15.66
N VAL A 284 5.22 -4.42 -15.54
CA VAL A 284 4.44 -5.67 -15.63
C VAL A 284 3.21 -5.45 -16.50
N SER A 285 3.03 -6.25 -17.55
CA SER A 285 1.83 -6.24 -18.38
C SER A 285 0.68 -7.04 -17.75
N ASN A 286 -0.57 -6.71 -18.11
CA ASN A 286 -1.78 -7.36 -17.61
C ASN A 286 -1.83 -7.40 -16.07
N ALA A 287 -1.54 -6.28 -15.42
CA ALA A 287 -1.44 -6.16 -13.97
C ALA A 287 -2.00 -4.84 -13.47
N SER A 288 -2.46 -4.83 -12.22
CA SER A 288 -2.99 -3.65 -11.51
C SER A 288 -2.74 -3.75 -10.01
N SER A 289 -3.10 -2.70 -9.26
CA SER A 289 -3.09 -2.70 -7.79
C SER A 289 -1.75 -3.11 -7.19
N VAL A 290 -0.67 -2.46 -7.62
CA VAL A 290 0.69 -2.81 -7.19
C VAL A 290 0.98 -2.31 -5.78
N THR A 291 1.72 -3.12 -5.01
CA THR A 291 2.37 -2.76 -3.75
C THR A 291 3.81 -3.25 -3.75
N VAL A 292 4.65 -2.65 -2.91
CA VAL A 292 6.08 -2.96 -2.81
C VAL A 292 6.44 -3.23 -1.35
N SER A 293 7.23 -4.27 -1.09
CA SER A 293 7.81 -4.45 0.24
C SER A 293 8.78 -3.31 0.55
N ALA A 294 8.83 -2.85 1.80
CA ALA A 294 9.80 -1.86 2.25
C ALA A 294 11.24 -2.40 2.17
N ARG A 295 12.19 -1.56 2.46
CA ARG A 295 13.61 -1.92 2.54
C ARG A 295 13.94 -2.57 3.87
#